data_2d24bfb37e5ea86c61368560f9cefe33
#
_entry.id   2d24bfb37e5ea86c61368560f9cefe33
#
_cell.length_a   1.000
_cell.length_b   1.000
_cell.length_c   1.000
_cell.angle_alpha   90.00
_cell.angle_beta   90.00
_cell.angle_gamma   90.00
#
_symmetry.space_group_name_H-M   'P 1'
#
loop_
_entity.id
_entity.type
_entity.pdbx_description
1 polymer ?
#
loop_
_entity_poly.entity_id
_entity_poly.type
_entity_poly.pdbx_seq_one_letter_code
_entity_poly.pdbx_strand_id
1 'polypeptide(L)'
;MESGRGETATATSRRSLSERAADHLRELIVEGELAPGERLGETALAARLGISRTPLREAFRLLAREGLVLLEPHRGARVAPLSLEELERTVEVMAALERLAGRLVVTRIEEEELREIEALHYDMLSAYARRDLHRYFRANQAIHFAIMRACRNPVLLDTYEGLNAHIRRYRYMANLAPERWREAVAEHEEILRHLKARDGEALAATLARHLEHKVRPLARRLRDGEGT
;
A
#
# COMPACT_ATOMS: atom_id res chain seq x y z
N MET A 1 32.20 45.84 0.36
CA MET A 1 31.96 44.91 1.45
C MET A 1 30.53 44.49 1.33
N GLU A 2 30.23 43.54 0.50
CA GLU A 2 28.87 43.08 0.28
C GLU A 2 28.78 41.60 0.61
N SER A 3 27.90 41.34 1.56
CA SER A 3 27.61 40.03 2.08
C SER A 3 26.73 39.28 1.09
N GLY A 4 27.27 38.28 0.40
CA GLY A 4 26.48 37.34 -0.39
C GLY A 4 25.69 36.38 0.53
N ARG A 5 24.37 36.58 0.63
CA ARG A 5 23.46 35.60 1.19
C ARG A 5 23.20 34.53 0.13
N GLY A 6 23.77 33.35 0.36
CA GLY A 6 23.41 32.15 -0.37
C GLY A 6 22.03 31.68 0.06
N GLU A 7 21.02 31.88 -0.77
CA GLU A 7 19.72 31.23 -0.66
C GLU A 7 19.89 29.75 -0.98
N THR A 8 19.85 28.90 0.04
CA THR A 8 19.64 27.48 -0.12
C THR A 8 18.18 27.25 -0.51
N ALA A 9 17.90 27.23 -1.80
CA ALA A 9 16.63 26.81 -2.35
C ALA A 9 16.45 25.30 -2.02
N THR A 10 15.54 25.00 -1.12
CA THR A 10 15.02 23.66 -0.88
C THR A 10 14.40 23.15 -2.18
N ALA A 11 15.14 22.31 -2.90
CA ALA A 11 14.67 21.63 -4.09
C ALA A 11 13.57 20.63 -3.68
N THR A 12 12.32 21.05 -3.76
CA THR A 12 11.17 20.14 -3.75
C THR A 12 11.32 19.26 -5.00
N SER A 13 11.76 18.02 -4.81
CA SER A 13 11.97 17.05 -5.89
C SER A 13 10.65 16.88 -6.66
N ARG A 14 10.53 17.51 -7.83
CA ARG A 14 9.43 17.26 -8.76
C ARG A 14 9.55 15.82 -9.22
N ARG A 15 8.60 14.98 -8.84
CA ARG A 15 8.50 13.60 -9.33
C ARG A 15 8.57 13.57 -10.85
N SER A 16 9.35 12.66 -11.39
CA SER A 16 9.53 12.50 -12.85
C SER A 16 8.21 12.11 -13.53
N LEU A 17 8.11 12.32 -14.85
CA LEU A 17 6.95 11.89 -15.62
C LEU A 17 6.75 10.36 -15.53
N SER A 18 7.85 9.61 -15.45
CA SER A 18 7.80 8.15 -15.30
C SER A 18 7.24 7.71 -13.93
N GLU A 19 7.63 8.39 -12.84
CA GLU A 19 7.07 8.12 -11.51
C GLU A 19 5.58 8.45 -11.43
N ARG A 20 5.18 9.59 -11.96
CA ARG A 20 3.76 9.98 -12.03
C ARG A 20 2.93 9.00 -12.86
N ALA A 21 3.47 8.54 -13.99
CA ALA A 21 2.83 7.52 -14.81
C ALA A 21 2.75 6.17 -14.08
N ALA A 22 3.80 5.77 -13.36
CA ALA A 22 3.79 4.56 -12.54
C ALA A 22 2.75 4.66 -11.42
N ASP A 23 2.66 5.80 -10.73
CA ASP A 23 1.65 6.03 -9.68
C ASP A 23 0.24 5.87 -10.24
N HIS A 24 -0.07 6.49 -11.37
CA HIS A 24 -1.40 6.39 -11.97
C HIS A 24 -1.73 4.97 -12.47
N LEU A 25 -0.79 4.30 -13.14
CA LEU A 25 -0.97 2.93 -13.58
C LEU A 25 -1.11 1.96 -12.41
N ARG A 26 -0.39 2.20 -11.31
CA ARG A 26 -0.51 1.42 -10.08
C ARG A 26 -1.93 1.50 -9.51
N GLU A 27 -2.52 2.70 -9.48
CA GLU A 27 -3.91 2.89 -9.06
C GLU A 27 -4.87 2.10 -9.95
N LEU A 28 -4.76 2.20 -11.27
CA LEU A 28 -5.59 1.46 -12.21
C LEU A 28 -5.49 -0.07 -12.04
N ILE A 29 -4.27 -0.59 -11.78
CA ILE A 29 -4.04 -2.02 -11.55
C ILE A 29 -4.63 -2.45 -10.19
N VAL A 30 -4.41 -1.65 -9.14
CA VAL A 30 -4.88 -1.95 -7.79
C VAL A 30 -6.41 -1.93 -7.73
N GLU A 31 -7.05 -0.99 -8.40
CA GLU A 31 -8.50 -0.83 -8.46
C GLU A 31 -9.18 -1.80 -9.44
N GLY A 32 -8.39 -2.49 -10.25
CA GLY A 32 -8.89 -3.50 -11.19
C GLY A 32 -9.38 -2.95 -12.53
N GLU A 33 -9.18 -1.66 -12.80
CA GLU A 33 -9.44 -1.09 -14.14
C GLU A 33 -8.54 -1.70 -15.22
N LEU A 34 -7.31 -2.06 -14.83
CA LEU A 34 -6.42 -2.90 -15.63
C LEU A 34 -6.40 -4.29 -15.02
N ALA A 35 -7.03 -5.24 -15.69
CA ALA A 35 -7.27 -6.58 -15.17
C ALA A 35 -5.99 -7.44 -15.07
N PRO A 36 -5.93 -8.44 -14.16
CA PRO A 36 -4.84 -9.42 -14.12
C PRO A 36 -4.64 -10.09 -15.48
N GLY A 37 -3.38 -10.15 -15.95
CA GLY A 37 -3.03 -10.73 -17.24
C GLY A 37 -3.33 -9.84 -18.46
N GLU A 38 -3.98 -8.69 -18.28
CA GLU A 38 -4.27 -7.75 -19.36
C GLU A 38 -2.99 -7.19 -19.98
N ARG A 39 -2.97 -7.09 -21.30
CA ARG A 39 -1.87 -6.47 -22.06
C ARG A 39 -1.91 -4.97 -21.94
N LEU A 40 -0.79 -4.36 -21.57
CA LEU A 40 -0.61 -2.92 -21.46
C LEU A 40 -0.16 -2.33 -22.80
N GLY A 41 -1.13 -1.89 -23.60
CA GLY A 41 -0.89 -1.32 -24.93
C GLY A 41 -0.16 0.04 -24.85
N GLU A 42 1.15 0.07 -25.16
CA GLU A 42 1.98 1.29 -25.04
C GLU A 42 1.39 2.51 -25.72
N THR A 43 0.86 2.32 -26.95
CA THR A 43 0.33 3.45 -27.74
C THR A 43 -0.92 4.04 -27.11
N ALA A 44 -1.86 3.19 -26.70
CA ALA A 44 -3.12 3.61 -26.08
C ALA A 44 -2.88 4.27 -24.71
N LEU A 45 -2.03 3.65 -23.88
CA LEU A 45 -1.71 4.17 -22.55
C LEU A 45 -0.90 5.48 -22.61
N ALA A 46 0.05 5.59 -23.53
CA ALA A 46 0.79 6.84 -23.73
C ALA A 46 -0.13 7.99 -24.14
N ALA A 47 -1.08 7.73 -25.05
CA ALA A 47 -2.10 8.69 -25.46
C ALA A 47 -3.04 9.06 -24.27
N ARG A 48 -3.54 8.08 -23.53
CA ARG A 48 -4.41 8.29 -22.34
C ARG A 48 -3.73 9.15 -21.28
N LEU A 49 -2.42 8.94 -21.06
CA LEU A 49 -1.63 9.66 -20.04
C LEU A 49 -1.03 10.97 -20.54
N GLY A 50 -1.12 11.29 -21.85
CA GLY A 50 -0.53 12.49 -22.44
C GLY A 50 0.99 12.53 -22.37
N ILE A 51 1.67 11.37 -22.44
CA ILE A 51 3.13 11.23 -22.36
C ILE A 51 3.69 10.47 -23.57
N SER A 52 5.02 10.58 -23.79
CA SER A 52 5.70 9.75 -24.79
C SER A 52 5.91 8.30 -24.29
N ARG A 53 6.30 7.39 -25.19
CA ARG A 53 6.54 5.98 -24.86
C ARG A 53 7.74 5.77 -23.93
N THR A 54 8.73 6.67 -23.94
CA THR A 54 9.92 6.51 -23.09
C THR A 54 9.59 6.58 -21.60
N PRO A 55 8.98 7.64 -21.04
CA PRO A 55 8.57 7.67 -19.64
C PRO A 55 7.56 6.56 -19.30
N LEU A 56 6.71 6.13 -20.24
CA LEU A 56 5.78 5.02 -20.02
C LEU A 56 6.53 3.69 -19.82
N ARG A 57 7.55 3.40 -20.64
CA ARG A 57 8.38 2.19 -20.48
C ARG A 57 9.16 2.19 -19.17
N GLU A 58 9.66 3.36 -18.74
CA GLU A 58 10.27 3.48 -17.42
C GLU A 58 9.24 3.23 -16.30
N ALA A 59 8.01 3.73 -16.44
CA ALA A 59 6.93 3.42 -15.51
C ALA A 59 6.64 1.91 -15.44
N PHE A 60 6.60 1.20 -16.58
CA PHE A 60 6.46 -0.26 -16.60
C PHE A 60 7.60 -0.97 -15.88
N ARG A 61 8.85 -0.47 -16.01
CA ARG A 61 10.00 -1.05 -15.27
C ARG A 61 9.88 -0.84 -13.77
N LEU A 62 9.39 0.33 -13.32
CA LEU A 62 9.11 0.57 -11.91
C LEU A 62 8.05 -0.40 -11.40
N LEU A 63 6.93 -0.54 -12.11
CA LEU A 63 5.84 -1.45 -11.75
C LEU A 63 6.25 -2.94 -11.83
N ALA A 64 7.19 -3.28 -12.70
CA ALA A 64 7.73 -4.63 -12.76
C ALA A 64 8.59 -4.98 -11.54
N ARG A 65 9.36 -4.03 -11.00
CA ARG A 65 10.07 -4.21 -9.73
C ARG A 65 9.13 -4.39 -8.54
N GLU A 66 7.93 -3.82 -8.63
CA GLU A 66 6.87 -3.96 -7.64
C GLU A 66 6.04 -5.25 -7.84
N GLY A 67 6.36 -6.07 -8.85
CA GLY A 67 5.58 -7.28 -9.15
C GLY A 67 4.19 -7.04 -9.74
N LEU A 68 3.84 -5.80 -10.08
CA LEU A 68 2.53 -5.45 -10.64
C LEU A 68 2.44 -5.64 -12.15
N VAL A 69 3.58 -5.64 -12.84
CA VAL A 69 3.69 -5.76 -14.31
C VAL A 69 4.74 -6.81 -14.67
N LEU A 70 4.43 -7.61 -15.67
CA LEU A 70 5.40 -8.50 -16.32
C LEU A 70 5.87 -7.87 -17.63
N LEU A 71 7.21 -7.75 -17.80
CA LEU A 71 7.82 -7.32 -19.05
C LEU A 71 8.12 -8.55 -19.90
N GLU A 72 7.52 -8.65 -21.08
CA GLU A 72 7.73 -9.75 -22.01
C GLU A 72 8.66 -9.30 -23.16
N PRO A 73 9.81 -9.96 -23.37
CA PRO A 73 10.69 -9.63 -24.49
C PRO A 73 9.91 -9.67 -25.83
N HIS A 74 10.01 -8.60 -26.59
CA HIS A 74 9.35 -8.43 -27.90
C HIS A 74 7.80 -8.41 -27.87
N ARG A 75 7.18 -8.59 -26.71
CA ARG A 75 5.71 -8.64 -26.55
C ARG A 75 5.13 -7.50 -25.73
N GLY A 76 5.99 -6.62 -25.17
CA GLY A 76 5.58 -5.47 -24.37
C GLY A 76 5.40 -5.79 -22.90
N ALA A 77 4.35 -5.28 -22.30
CA ALA A 77 4.06 -5.45 -20.87
C ALA A 77 2.63 -5.96 -20.66
N ARG A 78 2.43 -6.66 -19.55
CA ARG A 78 1.08 -7.08 -19.07
C ARG A 78 0.98 -6.91 -17.57
N VAL A 79 -0.24 -6.76 -17.06
CA VAL A 79 -0.52 -6.81 -15.62
C VAL A 79 -0.16 -8.20 -15.10
N ALA A 80 0.58 -8.28 -14.00
CA ALA A 80 0.93 -9.55 -13.39
C ALA A 80 -0.35 -10.32 -12.97
N PRO A 81 -0.44 -11.64 -13.22
CA PRO A 81 -1.55 -12.45 -12.75
C PRO A 81 -1.57 -12.49 -11.22
N LEU A 82 -2.72 -12.85 -10.65
CA LEU A 82 -2.83 -13.10 -9.21
C LEU A 82 -2.24 -14.48 -8.91
N SER A 83 -1.34 -14.55 -7.93
CA SER A 83 -0.77 -15.79 -7.43
C SER A 83 -1.18 -16.00 -5.97
N LEU A 84 -1.96 -17.04 -5.71
CA LEU A 84 -2.36 -17.41 -4.34
C LEU A 84 -1.14 -17.79 -3.50
N GLU A 85 -0.23 -18.56 -4.07
CA GLU A 85 0.98 -19.03 -3.37
C GLU A 85 1.89 -17.86 -2.98
N GLU A 86 2.10 -16.90 -3.88
CA GLU A 86 2.87 -15.68 -3.61
C GLU A 86 2.19 -14.83 -2.53
N LEU A 87 0.87 -14.68 -2.59
CA LEU A 87 0.10 -13.98 -1.59
C LEU A 87 0.26 -14.59 -0.19
N GLU A 88 0.09 -15.91 -0.06
CA GLU A 88 0.19 -16.60 1.23
C GLU A 88 1.60 -16.45 1.84
N ARG A 89 2.65 -16.66 1.05
CA ARG A 89 4.05 -16.48 1.48
C ARG A 89 4.37 -15.04 1.88
N THR A 90 3.88 -14.06 1.11
CA THR A 90 4.10 -12.64 1.42
C THR A 90 3.38 -12.23 2.70
N VAL A 91 2.15 -12.68 2.91
CA VAL A 91 1.37 -12.40 4.13
C VAL A 91 2.04 -12.99 5.36
N GLU A 92 2.60 -14.19 5.28
CA GLU A 92 3.34 -14.83 6.38
C GLU A 92 4.48 -13.94 6.88
N VAL A 93 5.31 -13.43 5.95
CA VAL A 93 6.43 -12.53 6.28
C VAL A 93 5.92 -11.19 6.79
N MET A 94 4.94 -10.59 6.12
CA MET A 94 4.40 -9.30 6.53
C MET A 94 3.75 -9.36 7.92
N ALA A 95 3.07 -10.45 8.27
CA ALA A 95 2.51 -10.62 9.63
C ALA A 95 3.61 -10.63 10.70
N ALA A 96 4.78 -11.19 10.41
CA ALA A 96 5.93 -11.12 11.32
C ALA A 96 6.48 -9.68 11.45
N LEU A 97 6.54 -8.92 10.34
CA LEU A 97 6.94 -7.51 10.36
C LEU A 97 5.93 -6.64 11.12
N GLU A 98 4.63 -6.87 10.94
CA GLU A 98 3.56 -6.18 11.68
C GLU A 98 3.65 -6.46 13.19
N ARG A 99 3.96 -7.70 13.60
CA ARG A 99 4.21 -8.02 15.02
C ARG A 99 5.43 -7.29 15.56
N LEU A 100 6.52 -7.25 14.81
CA LEU A 100 7.71 -6.51 15.20
C LEU A 100 7.41 -5.01 15.33
N ALA A 101 6.68 -4.45 14.38
CA ALA A 101 6.28 -3.04 14.40
C ALA A 101 5.46 -2.71 15.66
N GLY A 102 4.47 -3.53 15.99
CA GLY A 102 3.64 -3.33 17.19
C GLY A 102 4.45 -3.23 18.48
N ARG A 103 5.48 -4.09 18.62
CA ARG A 103 6.38 -4.05 19.79
C ARG A 103 7.29 -2.83 19.80
N LEU A 104 7.82 -2.44 18.66
CA LEU A 104 8.80 -1.34 18.56
C LEU A 104 8.16 0.03 18.69
N VAL A 105 7.00 0.23 18.04
CA VAL A 105 6.37 1.55 17.93
C VAL A 105 5.99 2.12 19.28
N VAL A 106 5.48 1.32 20.20
CA VAL A 106 4.97 1.78 21.50
C VAL A 106 6.02 2.45 22.40
N THR A 107 7.29 2.12 22.19
CA THR A 107 8.42 2.72 22.92
C THR A 107 9.10 3.87 22.18
N ARG A 108 8.76 4.07 20.89
CA ARG A 108 9.48 5.00 19.99
C ARG A 108 8.61 6.12 19.43
N ILE A 109 7.30 5.93 19.40
CA ILE A 109 6.35 6.89 18.85
C ILE A 109 6.28 8.15 19.71
N GLU A 110 6.30 9.31 19.06
CA GLU A 110 6.11 10.61 19.66
C GLU A 110 4.62 11.00 19.70
N GLU A 111 4.24 11.89 20.60
CA GLU A 111 2.85 12.33 20.77
C GLU A 111 2.26 13.01 19.51
N GLU A 112 3.10 13.69 18.73
CA GLU A 112 2.70 14.28 17.45
C GLU A 112 2.32 13.21 16.44
N GLU A 113 3.14 12.16 16.32
CA GLU A 113 2.88 11.05 15.39
C GLU A 113 1.65 10.23 15.81
N LEU A 114 1.44 10.09 17.13
CA LEU A 114 0.23 9.44 17.64
C LEU A 114 -1.02 10.24 17.26
N ARG A 115 -0.97 11.58 17.37
CA ARG A 115 -2.07 12.46 16.92
C ARG A 115 -2.29 12.37 15.40
N GLU A 116 -1.22 12.28 14.60
CA GLU A 116 -1.33 12.08 13.15
C GLU A 116 -2.03 10.76 12.83
N ILE A 117 -1.63 9.66 13.48
CA ILE A 117 -2.28 8.34 13.29
C ILE A 117 -3.75 8.39 13.69
N GLU A 118 -4.08 9.07 14.79
CA GLU A 118 -5.46 9.26 15.21
C GLU A 118 -6.28 10.06 14.18
N ALA A 119 -5.73 11.13 13.61
CA ALA A 119 -6.37 11.91 12.56
C ALA A 119 -6.63 11.05 11.30
N LEU A 120 -5.64 10.27 10.87
CA LEU A 120 -5.78 9.31 9.76
C LEU A 120 -6.87 8.27 10.04
N HIS A 121 -7.00 7.82 11.29
CA HIS A 121 -8.08 6.90 11.68
C HIS A 121 -9.46 7.54 11.52
N TYR A 122 -9.66 8.79 11.94
CA TYR A 122 -10.92 9.50 11.73
C TYR A 122 -11.21 9.75 10.25
N ASP A 123 -10.20 10.03 9.43
CA ASP A 123 -10.35 10.13 7.97
C ASP A 123 -10.83 8.80 7.37
N MET A 124 -10.28 7.69 7.84
CA MET A 124 -10.69 6.34 7.45
C MET A 124 -12.17 6.07 7.83
N LEU A 125 -12.58 6.40 9.06
CA LEU A 125 -13.98 6.26 9.52
C LEU A 125 -14.93 7.13 8.71
N SER A 126 -14.54 8.37 8.40
CA SER A 126 -15.32 9.27 7.54
C SER A 126 -15.52 8.69 6.14
N ALA A 127 -14.46 8.13 5.55
CA ALA A 127 -14.54 7.47 4.25
C ALA A 127 -15.43 6.22 4.29
N TYR A 128 -15.33 5.42 5.37
CA TYR A 128 -16.20 4.27 5.60
C TYR A 128 -17.68 4.66 5.68
N ALA A 129 -18.01 5.69 6.46
CA ALA A 129 -19.38 6.18 6.61
C ALA A 129 -19.99 6.68 5.27
N ARG A 130 -19.14 7.23 4.40
CA ARG A 130 -19.52 7.69 3.04
C ARG A 130 -19.50 6.58 1.99
N ARG A 131 -19.06 5.37 2.33
CA ARG A 131 -18.83 4.26 1.41
C ARG A 131 -17.83 4.60 0.29
N ASP A 132 -16.86 5.47 0.58
CA ASP A 132 -15.77 5.85 -0.31
C ASP A 132 -14.60 4.89 -0.12
N LEU A 133 -14.60 3.79 -0.88
CA LEU A 133 -13.60 2.73 -0.77
C LEU A 133 -12.18 3.24 -1.08
N HIS A 134 -12.04 4.12 -2.07
CA HIS A 134 -10.74 4.66 -2.47
C HIS A 134 -10.10 5.47 -1.32
N ARG A 135 -10.85 6.42 -0.75
CA ARG A 135 -10.38 7.22 0.39
C ARG A 135 -10.13 6.36 1.63
N TYR A 136 -11.04 5.40 1.90
CA TYR A 136 -10.85 4.44 2.99
C TYR A 136 -9.54 3.68 2.85
N PHE A 137 -9.27 3.10 1.67
CA PHE A 137 -8.08 2.32 1.42
C PHE A 137 -6.80 3.16 1.56
N ARG A 138 -6.80 4.40 1.05
CA ARG A 138 -5.68 5.34 1.20
C ARG A 138 -5.39 5.66 2.66
N ALA A 139 -6.42 6.02 3.45
CA ALA A 139 -6.27 6.30 4.87
C ALA A 139 -5.79 5.07 5.65
N ASN A 140 -6.35 3.89 5.37
CA ASN A 140 -5.92 2.61 5.94
C ASN A 140 -4.42 2.36 5.67
N GLN A 141 -3.95 2.53 4.43
CA GLN A 141 -2.54 2.39 4.10
C GLN A 141 -1.66 3.42 4.82
N ALA A 142 -2.11 4.68 4.90
CA ALA A 142 -1.39 5.74 5.57
C ALA A 142 -1.17 5.44 7.07
N ILE A 143 -2.17 4.87 7.76
CA ILE A 143 -2.06 4.43 9.17
C ILE A 143 -0.94 3.40 9.32
N HIS A 144 -0.95 2.33 8.53
CA HIS A 144 0.08 1.29 8.62
C HIS A 144 1.48 1.85 8.35
N PHE A 145 1.64 2.69 7.32
CA PHE A 145 2.93 3.33 7.03
C PHE A 145 3.36 4.32 8.12
N ALA A 146 2.44 5.04 8.76
CA ALA A 146 2.78 5.91 9.89
C ALA A 146 3.30 5.09 11.07
N ILE A 147 2.67 3.96 11.39
CA ILE A 147 3.15 3.01 12.42
C ILE A 147 4.56 2.51 12.07
N MET A 148 4.79 2.06 10.82
CA MET A 148 6.10 1.56 10.38
C MET A 148 7.19 2.64 10.48
N ARG A 149 6.92 3.88 10.09
CA ARG A 149 7.86 5.00 10.22
C ARG A 149 8.18 5.31 11.68
N ALA A 150 7.16 5.33 12.54
CA ALA A 150 7.31 5.58 13.97
C ALA A 150 8.13 4.49 14.71
N CYS A 151 8.32 3.31 14.08
CA CYS A 151 9.23 2.29 14.60
C CYS A 151 10.71 2.70 14.59
N ARG A 152 11.08 3.77 13.90
CA ARG A 152 12.50 4.23 13.78
C ARG A 152 13.45 3.11 13.34
N ASN A 153 12.96 2.22 12.48
CA ASN A 153 13.76 1.12 11.91
C ASN A 153 13.64 1.15 10.37
N PRO A 154 14.61 1.76 9.68
CA PRO A 154 14.57 1.90 8.22
C PRO A 154 14.55 0.53 7.51
N VAL A 155 15.25 -0.47 8.03
CA VAL A 155 15.24 -1.82 7.43
C VAL A 155 13.84 -2.45 7.48
N LEU A 156 13.11 -2.27 8.59
CA LEU A 156 11.73 -2.72 8.72
C LEU A 156 10.82 -1.99 7.72
N LEU A 157 10.96 -0.66 7.61
CA LEU A 157 10.16 0.15 6.72
C LEU A 157 10.39 -0.24 5.25
N ASP A 158 11.63 -0.28 4.79
CA ASP A 158 12.00 -0.61 3.42
C ASP A 158 11.51 -2.02 3.02
N THR A 159 11.67 -3.00 3.94
CA THR A 159 11.21 -4.38 3.71
C THR A 159 9.68 -4.43 3.61
N TYR A 160 8.98 -3.72 4.51
CA TYR A 160 7.52 -3.65 4.51
C TYR A 160 7.00 -2.97 3.24
N GLU A 161 7.61 -1.88 2.79
CA GLU A 161 7.24 -1.17 1.56
C GLU A 161 7.34 -2.07 0.33
N GLY A 162 8.45 -2.80 0.19
CA GLY A 162 8.65 -3.74 -0.90
C GLY A 162 7.58 -4.83 -0.94
N LEU A 163 7.32 -5.49 0.21
CA LEU A 163 6.30 -6.54 0.29
C LEU A 163 4.88 -5.99 0.12
N ASN A 164 4.60 -4.80 0.68
CA ASN A 164 3.28 -4.17 0.55
C ASN A 164 2.94 -3.85 -0.92
N ALA A 165 3.92 -3.49 -1.76
CA ALA A 165 3.70 -3.27 -3.18
C ALA A 165 3.13 -4.52 -3.86
N HIS A 166 3.64 -5.71 -3.55
CA HIS A 166 3.18 -6.98 -4.11
C HIS A 166 1.74 -7.33 -3.71
N ILE A 167 1.34 -7.07 -2.46
CA ILE A 167 0.00 -7.47 -1.97
C ILE A 167 -1.03 -6.33 -1.97
N ARG A 168 -0.65 -5.13 -2.39
CA ARG A 168 -1.53 -3.94 -2.35
C ARG A 168 -2.85 -4.18 -3.08
N ARG A 169 -2.82 -4.82 -4.25
CA ARG A 169 -4.01 -5.18 -5.02
C ARG A 169 -4.93 -6.15 -4.27
N TYR A 170 -4.36 -7.19 -3.66
CA TYR A 170 -5.14 -8.14 -2.85
C TYR A 170 -5.78 -7.46 -1.63
N ARG A 171 -5.06 -6.54 -0.99
CA ARG A 171 -5.58 -5.76 0.14
C ARG A 171 -6.73 -4.84 -0.28
N TYR A 172 -6.68 -4.27 -1.48
CA TYR A 172 -7.78 -3.48 -2.04
C TYR A 172 -9.00 -4.36 -2.33
N MET A 173 -8.82 -5.48 -3.04
CA MET A 173 -9.88 -6.43 -3.37
C MET A 173 -10.57 -6.99 -2.13
N ALA A 174 -9.85 -7.23 -1.04
CA ALA A 174 -10.43 -7.70 0.21
C ALA A 174 -11.45 -6.73 0.82
N ASN A 175 -11.33 -5.42 0.56
CA ASN A 175 -12.27 -4.41 1.04
C ASN A 175 -13.54 -4.30 0.17
N LEU A 176 -13.66 -5.01 -0.94
CA LEU A 176 -14.89 -5.03 -1.75
C LEU A 176 -16.03 -5.79 -1.05
N ALA A 177 -15.72 -6.66 -0.06
CA ALA A 177 -16.71 -7.37 0.73
C ALA A 177 -17.19 -6.49 1.90
N PRO A 178 -18.49 -6.12 1.97
CA PRO A 178 -19.02 -5.19 2.99
C PRO A 178 -18.82 -5.68 4.45
N GLU A 179 -18.94 -6.99 4.66
CA GLU A 179 -18.75 -7.61 5.99
C GLU A 179 -17.31 -7.44 6.45
N ARG A 180 -16.35 -7.72 5.55
CA ARG A 180 -14.92 -7.59 5.86
C ARG A 180 -14.53 -6.14 6.11
N TRP A 181 -15.15 -5.20 5.41
CA TRP A 181 -14.91 -3.77 5.62
C TRP A 181 -15.30 -3.33 7.03
N ARG A 182 -16.46 -3.78 7.53
CA ARG A 182 -16.93 -3.50 8.91
C ARG A 182 -15.98 -4.08 9.96
N GLU A 183 -15.54 -5.34 9.78
CA GLU A 183 -14.58 -5.98 10.67
C GLU A 183 -13.24 -5.24 10.69
N ALA A 184 -12.76 -4.80 9.52
CA ALA A 184 -11.51 -4.05 9.42
C ALA A 184 -11.57 -2.73 10.19
N VAL A 185 -12.70 -2.03 10.18
CA VAL A 185 -12.90 -0.80 10.98
C VAL A 185 -12.78 -1.12 12.48
N ALA A 186 -13.45 -2.16 12.98
CA ALA A 186 -13.36 -2.55 14.39
C ALA A 186 -11.92 -2.94 14.79
N GLU A 187 -11.19 -3.65 13.91
CA GLU A 187 -9.79 -3.99 14.14
C GLU A 187 -8.90 -2.72 14.19
N HIS A 188 -9.17 -1.72 13.38
CA HIS A 188 -8.45 -0.43 13.44
C HIS A 188 -8.74 0.37 14.71
N GLU A 189 -9.95 0.29 15.26
CA GLU A 189 -10.27 0.86 16.59
C GLU A 189 -9.44 0.16 17.69
N GLU A 190 -9.29 -1.17 17.61
CA GLU A 190 -8.40 -1.89 18.52
C GLU A 190 -6.93 -1.48 18.38
N ILE A 191 -6.43 -1.35 17.13
CA ILE A 191 -5.06 -0.90 16.86
C ILE A 191 -4.81 0.46 17.51
N LEU A 192 -5.69 1.45 17.29
CA LEU A 192 -5.54 2.78 17.87
C LEU A 192 -5.59 2.73 19.41
N ARG A 193 -6.48 1.93 19.99
CA ARG A 193 -6.61 1.77 21.43
C ARG A 193 -5.34 1.18 22.05
N HIS A 194 -4.76 0.11 21.45
CA HIS A 194 -3.52 -0.49 21.95
C HIS A 194 -2.32 0.43 21.77
N LEU A 195 -2.27 1.17 20.66
CA LEU A 195 -1.22 2.16 20.43
C LEU A 195 -1.23 3.27 21.49
N LYS A 196 -2.42 3.82 21.79
CA LYS A 196 -2.61 4.83 22.86
C LYS A 196 -2.26 4.29 24.25
N ALA A 197 -2.60 3.04 24.52
CA ALA A 197 -2.26 2.37 25.77
C ALA A 197 -0.79 1.95 25.87
N ARG A 198 -0.02 2.11 24.79
CA ARG A 198 1.37 1.64 24.65
C ARG A 198 1.53 0.14 24.97
N ASP A 199 0.49 -0.65 24.66
CA ASP A 199 0.49 -2.11 24.83
C ASP A 199 1.05 -2.77 23.56
N GLY A 200 2.35 -2.97 23.56
CA GLY A 200 3.09 -3.49 22.39
C GLY A 200 2.72 -4.93 22.03
N GLU A 201 2.44 -5.80 22.99
CA GLU A 201 2.09 -7.20 22.70
C GLU A 201 0.66 -7.30 22.14
N ALA A 202 -0.31 -6.60 22.72
CA ALA A 202 -1.65 -6.55 22.18
C ALA A 202 -1.70 -5.89 20.79
N LEU A 203 -0.96 -4.81 20.60
CA LEU A 203 -0.82 -4.14 19.30
C LEU A 203 -0.21 -5.07 18.25
N ALA A 204 0.88 -5.77 18.58
CA ALA A 204 1.56 -6.72 17.69
C ALA A 204 0.61 -7.85 17.26
N ALA A 205 -0.15 -8.42 18.20
CA ALA A 205 -1.12 -9.46 17.91
C ALA A 205 -2.26 -8.94 17.01
N THR A 206 -2.76 -7.71 17.27
CA THR A 206 -3.86 -7.13 16.52
C THR A 206 -3.46 -6.76 15.10
N LEU A 207 -2.27 -6.14 14.89
CA LEU A 207 -1.75 -5.81 13.56
C LEU A 207 -1.62 -7.06 12.67
N ALA A 208 -0.98 -8.11 13.18
CA ALA A 208 -0.81 -9.35 12.42
C ALA A 208 -2.16 -10.02 12.11
N ARG A 209 -3.06 -10.13 13.09
CA ARG A 209 -4.40 -10.67 12.90
C ARG A 209 -5.19 -9.88 11.86
N HIS A 210 -5.13 -8.55 11.91
CA HIS A 210 -5.78 -7.68 10.94
C HIS A 210 -5.35 -7.98 9.50
N LEU A 211 -4.05 -8.14 9.26
CA LEU A 211 -3.52 -8.50 7.94
C LEU A 211 -4.00 -9.89 7.52
N GLU A 212 -3.90 -10.89 8.39
CA GLU A 212 -4.31 -12.27 8.11
C GLU A 212 -5.83 -12.36 7.83
N HIS A 213 -6.66 -11.71 8.63
CA HIS A 213 -8.12 -11.68 8.45
C HIS A 213 -8.50 -10.97 7.14
N LYS A 214 -7.76 -9.96 6.75
CA LYS A 214 -8.01 -9.22 5.50
C LYS A 214 -7.78 -10.08 4.26
N VAL A 215 -6.77 -10.93 4.28
CA VAL A 215 -6.34 -11.69 3.10
C VAL A 215 -6.96 -13.09 3.04
N ARG A 216 -7.21 -13.73 4.18
CA ARG A 216 -7.71 -15.12 4.25
C ARG A 216 -9.00 -15.38 3.45
N PRO A 217 -10.05 -14.54 3.48
CA PRO A 217 -11.26 -14.75 2.67
C PRO A 217 -10.97 -14.69 1.17
N LEU A 218 -10.14 -13.75 0.73
CA LEU A 218 -9.74 -13.62 -0.66
C LEU A 218 -8.92 -14.83 -1.13
N ALA A 219 -7.99 -15.30 -0.29
CA ALA A 219 -7.20 -16.49 -0.58
C ALA A 219 -8.08 -17.74 -0.77
N ARG A 220 -9.15 -17.90 0.03
CA ARG A 220 -10.14 -18.98 -0.14
C ARG A 220 -10.85 -18.87 -1.49
N ARG A 221 -11.39 -17.68 -1.83
CA ARG A 221 -12.09 -17.45 -3.11
C ARG A 221 -11.20 -17.74 -4.32
N LEU A 222 -9.92 -17.29 -4.27
CA LEU A 222 -8.95 -17.57 -5.34
C LEU A 222 -8.65 -19.08 -5.45
N ARG A 223 -8.62 -19.81 -4.33
CA ARG A 223 -8.42 -21.25 -4.29
C ARG A 223 -9.60 -22.01 -4.89
N ASP A 224 -10.81 -21.54 -4.62
CA ASP A 224 -12.07 -22.16 -5.06
C ASP A 224 -12.42 -21.78 -6.52
N GLY A 225 -11.56 -21.01 -7.22
CA GLY A 225 -11.75 -20.62 -8.62
C GLY A 225 -12.76 -19.48 -8.84
N GLU A 226 -13.23 -18.82 -7.79
CA GLU A 226 -14.24 -17.74 -7.83
C GLU A 226 -13.63 -16.35 -8.09
N GLY A 227 -12.40 -16.25 -8.54
CA GLY A 227 -11.59 -15.04 -8.57
C GLY A 227 -11.25 -14.46 -9.94
N THR A 228 -12.10 -14.63 -10.97
CA THR A 228 -11.95 -13.97 -12.28
C THR A 228 -13.11 -13.07 -12.59
#